data_7565833a0e05538cabb9e55adc502be4
#
_entry.id   7565833a0e05538cabb9e55adc502be4
#
_cell.length_a   1.000
_cell.length_b   1.000
_cell.length_c   1.000
_cell.angle_alpha   90.00
_cell.angle_beta   90.00
_cell.angle_gamma   90.00
#
_symmetry.space_group_name_H-M   'P 1'
#
loop_
_entity.id
_entity.type
_entity.pdbx_description
1 polymer ?
#
loop_
_entity_poly.entity_id
_entity_poly.type
_entity_poly.pdbx_seq_one_letter_code
_entity_poly.pdbx_strand_id
1 'polypeptide(L)'
;PTLLGGEDELIEQIERLEVHYLSAGRGDLVFALLLDGVDCTQAERPGDTELLTRAARAIETLNVRHGPSAGGPRFLMLHRRRVFDATQQCWMGWERKRGKLHELNRLLRGATDTTFVALDGSTPAVPSGVRYVLTLDADTRLPRDAALRLVGKMAHSLNRPRFDPALPVSYT
;
A
#
# COMPACT_ATOMS: atom_id res chain seq x y z
N PRO A 1 3.96 -0.26 -4.16
CA PRO A 1 3.14 -1.34 -4.73
C PRO A 1 4.00 -2.38 -5.45
N THR A 2 3.86 -3.66 -5.12
CA THR A 2 4.65 -4.74 -5.72
C THR A 2 3.79 -5.95 -6.08
N LEU A 3 4.37 -6.93 -6.77
CA LEU A 3 3.77 -8.22 -7.05
C LEU A 3 4.31 -9.28 -6.09
N LEU A 4 3.50 -10.28 -5.79
CA LEU A 4 3.90 -11.44 -5.00
C LEU A 4 4.57 -12.46 -5.94
N GLY A 5 5.80 -12.17 -6.39
CA GLY A 5 6.56 -12.97 -7.36
C GLY A 5 7.31 -14.14 -6.73
N GLY A 6 8.07 -13.86 -5.70
CA GLY A 6 8.91 -14.83 -5.01
C GLY A 6 9.32 -14.35 -3.60
N GLU A 7 9.95 -15.26 -2.84
CA GLU A 7 10.34 -14.99 -1.45
C GLU A 7 11.43 -13.92 -1.34
N ASP A 8 12.48 -14.03 -2.14
CA ASP A 8 13.62 -13.09 -2.10
C ASP A 8 13.18 -11.66 -2.44
N GLU A 9 12.33 -11.50 -3.48
CA GLU A 9 11.78 -10.21 -3.85
C GLU A 9 10.91 -9.62 -2.73
N LEU A 10 10.12 -10.46 -2.09
CA LEU A 10 9.25 -10.05 -0.98
C LEU A 10 10.05 -9.57 0.23
N ILE A 11 11.10 -10.30 0.60
CA ILE A 11 12.01 -9.93 1.70
C ILE A 11 12.68 -8.60 1.37
N GLU A 12 13.22 -8.44 0.17
CA GLU A 12 13.83 -7.16 -0.26
C GLU A 12 12.85 -5.99 -0.15
N GLN A 13 11.57 -6.17 -0.52
CA GLN A 13 10.56 -5.11 -0.39
C GLN A 13 10.26 -4.76 1.08
N ILE A 14 10.27 -5.73 1.97
CA ILE A 14 10.07 -5.50 3.42
C ILE A 14 11.28 -4.78 4.01
N GLU A 15 12.49 -5.16 3.66
CA GLU A 15 13.72 -4.45 4.06
C GLU A 15 13.71 -2.99 3.55
N ARG A 16 13.29 -2.77 2.32
CA ARG A 16 13.12 -1.41 1.77
C ARG A 16 12.09 -0.59 2.54
N LEU A 17 11.00 -1.22 2.98
CA LEU A 17 10.00 -0.55 3.80
C LEU A 17 10.60 -0.07 5.12
N GLU A 18 11.46 -0.87 5.76
CA GLU A 18 12.22 -0.48 6.95
C GLU A 18 13.19 0.68 6.66
N VAL A 19 13.92 0.62 5.54
CA VAL A 19 14.80 1.71 5.12
C VAL A 19 14.03 3.02 4.91
N HIS A 20 12.85 2.97 4.31
CA HIS A 20 11.99 4.14 4.16
C HIS A 20 11.57 4.71 5.52
N TYR A 21 11.22 3.86 6.47
CA TYR A 21 10.92 4.30 7.84
C TYR A 21 12.13 4.99 8.48
N LEU A 22 13.31 4.36 8.44
CA LEU A 22 14.53 4.90 9.04
C LEU A 22 14.98 6.23 8.40
N SER A 23 14.66 6.43 7.12
CA SER A 23 14.99 7.65 6.38
C SER A 23 13.95 8.76 6.48
N ALA A 24 12.73 8.45 6.91
CA ALA A 24 11.61 9.40 6.87
C ALA A 24 11.62 10.44 8.00
N GLY A 25 12.48 10.28 9.00
CA GLY A 25 12.54 11.17 10.16
C GLY A 25 11.39 10.92 11.16
N ARG A 26 11.18 11.86 12.08
CA ARG A 26 10.12 11.79 13.08
C ARG A 26 8.81 12.34 12.52
N GLY A 27 7.75 11.55 12.52
CA GLY A 27 6.42 11.95 12.05
C GLY A 27 5.39 10.85 12.30
N ASP A 28 4.13 11.23 12.21
CA ASP A 28 3.01 10.28 12.26
C ASP A 28 2.83 9.65 10.87
N LEU A 29 3.70 8.69 10.55
CA LEU A 29 3.74 7.97 9.29
C LEU A 29 3.49 6.49 9.52
N VAL A 30 2.68 5.92 8.64
CA VAL A 30 2.45 4.47 8.54
C VAL A 30 3.00 3.99 7.20
N PHE A 31 3.71 2.88 7.22
CA PHE A 31 4.38 2.31 6.05
C PHE A 31 3.64 1.06 5.61
N ALA A 32 3.10 1.08 4.40
CA ALA A 32 2.28 -0.02 3.90
C ALA A 32 2.92 -0.68 2.67
N LEU A 33 3.09 -1.99 2.73
CA LEU A 33 3.41 -2.84 1.59
C LEU A 33 2.12 -3.23 0.89
N LEU A 34 1.94 -2.78 -0.36
CA LEU A 34 0.76 -3.10 -1.17
C LEU A 34 1.10 -4.23 -2.15
N LEU A 35 0.47 -5.38 -1.98
CA LEU A 35 0.74 -6.60 -2.72
C LEU A 35 -0.42 -6.98 -3.66
N ASP A 36 -0.10 -7.38 -4.88
CA ASP A 36 -0.96 -8.17 -5.75
C ASP A 36 -0.29 -9.52 -6.03
N GLY A 37 -1.08 -10.56 -6.17
CA GLY A 37 -0.56 -11.80 -6.75
C GLY A 37 -0.19 -11.60 -8.21
N VAL A 38 0.83 -12.32 -8.71
CA VAL A 38 1.14 -12.36 -10.14
C VAL A 38 -0.05 -12.91 -10.93
N ASP A 39 -0.17 -12.49 -12.18
CA ASP A 39 -1.24 -12.97 -13.07
C ASP A 39 -1.15 -14.50 -13.21
N CYS A 40 -2.30 -15.16 -13.16
CA CYS A 40 -2.38 -16.62 -13.14
C CYS A 40 -3.63 -17.12 -13.88
N THR A 41 -3.60 -18.39 -14.30
CA THR A 41 -4.78 -19.09 -14.85
C THR A 41 -5.80 -19.47 -13.80
N GLN A 42 -5.47 -19.38 -12.52
CA GLN A 42 -6.31 -19.73 -11.37
C GLN A 42 -6.40 -18.57 -10.38
N ALA A 43 -7.48 -18.53 -9.60
CA ALA A 43 -7.68 -17.50 -8.56
C ALA A 43 -6.56 -17.54 -7.49
N GLU A 44 -6.15 -18.72 -7.10
CA GLU A 44 -5.10 -18.98 -6.13
C GLU A 44 -3.98 -19.81 -6.77
N ARG A 45 -2.75 -19.44 -6.50
CA ARG A 45 -1.56 -20.17 -6.95
C ARG A 45 -0.97 -20.94 -5.76
N PRO A 46 -0.51 -22.18 -5.96
CA PRO A 46 0.23 -22.92 -4.94
C PRO A 46 1.41 -22.08 -4.41
N GLY A 47 1.53 -21.99 -3.08
CA GLY A 47 2.56 -21.20 -2.41
C GLY A 47 2.20 -19.74 -2.09
N ASP A 48 1.14 -19.15 -2.67
CA ASP A 48 0.74 -17.76 -2.36
C ASP A 48 0.44 -17.57 -0.87
N THR A 49 -0.31 -18.47 -0.26
CA THR A 49 -0.65 -18.41 1.17
C THR A 49 0.59 -18.49 2.06
N GLU A 50 1.56 -19.32 1.69
CA GLU A 50 2.81 -19.43 2.42
C GLU A 50 3.64 -18.15 2.34
N LEU A 51 3.79 -17.58 1.14
CA LEU A 51 4.47 -16.29 0.93
C LEU A 51 3.80 -15.16 1.71
N LEU A 52 2.46 -15.07 1.66
CA LEU A 52 1.71 -14.06 2.43
C LEU A 52 1.88 -14.24 3.94
N THR A 53 1.90 -15.47 4.43
CA THR A 53 2.14 -15.77 5.85
C THR A 53 3.54 -15.34 6.27
N ARG A 54 4.55 -15.61 5.45
CA ARG A 54 5.93 -15.16 5.71
C ARG A 54 6.04 -13.63 5.71
N ALA A 55 5.40 -12.96 4.73
CA ALA A 55 5.35 -11.50 4.67
C ALA A 55 4.72 -10.91 5.93
N ALA A 56 3.58 -11.45 6.38
CA ALA A 56 2.90 -10.99 7.58
C ALA A 56 3.78 -11.13 8.83
N ARG A 57 4.49 -12.25 8.98
CA ARG A 57 5.44 -12.45 10.08
C ARG A 57 6.61 -11.46 10.04
N ALA A 58 7.14 -11.17 8.86
CA ALA A 58 8.22 -10.20 8.71
C ALA A 58 7.74 -8.77 9.05
N ILE A 59 6.54 -8.38 8.61
CA ILE A 59 5.91 -7.10 8.98
C ILE A 59 5.67 -7.01 10.50
N GLU A 60 5.20 -8.09 11.12
CA GLU A 60 5.03 -8.13 12.58
C GLU A 60 6.37 -7.98 13.31
N THR A 61 7.43 -8.60 12.81
CA THR A 61 8.79 -8.42 13.34
C THR A 61 9.24 -6.95 13.29
N LEU A 62 8.93 -6.23 12.21
CA LEU A 62 9.20 -4.79 12.12
C LEU A 62 8.36 -3.99 13.14
N ASN A 63 7.08 -4.33 13.32
CA ASN A 63 6.23 -3.67 14.31
C ASN A 63 6.73 -3.90 15.75
N VAL A 64 7.18 -5.09 16.07
CA VAL A 64 7.80 -5.40 17.39
C VAL A 64 9.09 -4.60 17.56
N ARG A 65 9.96 -4.52 16.53
CA ARG A 65 11.25 -3.82 16.59
C ARG A 65 11.10 -2.31 16.76
N HIS A 66 10.18 -1.70 16.04
CA HIS A 66 10.06 -0.23 15.95
C HIS A 66 8.89 0.38 16.72
N GLY A 67 8.04 -0.46 17.28
CA GLY A 67 6.86 -0.05 18.02
C GLY A 67 5.76 0.56 17.17
N PRO A 68 4.58 0.84 17.74
CA PRO A 68 3.44 1.36 17.04
C PRO A 68 3.62 2.83 16.62
N SER A 69 2.80 3.27 15.67
CA SER A 69 2.52 4.69 15.40
C SER A 69 1.41 5.20 16.32
N ALA A 70 1.09 6.49 16.24
CA ALA A 70 -0.02 7.08 17.02
C ALA A 70 -1.38 6.45 16.67
N GLY A 71 -1.56 5.98 15.42
CA GLY A 71 -2.81 5.40 14.91
C GLY A 71 -2.86 3.87 14.88
N GLY A 72 -1.89 3.16 15.46
CA GLY A 72 -1.83 1.69 15.44
C GLY A 72 -0.51 1.12 14.92
N PRO A 73 -0.51 -0.03 14.25
CA PRO A 73 0.71 -0.62 13.71
C PRO A 73 1.43 0.34 12.75
N ARG A 74 2.74 0.42 12.89
CA ARG A 74 3.59 1.29 12.05
C ARG A 74 3.79 0.74 10.65
N PHE A 75 3.85 -0.58 10.52
CA PHE A 75 4.02 -1.27 9.25
C PHE A 75 2.79 -2.11 8.98
N LEU A 76 2.29 -2.04 7.75
CA LEU A 76 1.12 -2.78 7.29
C LEU A 76 1.46 -3.58 6.04
N MET A 77 0.83 -4.75 5.93
CA MET A 77 0.74 -5.50 4.68
C MET A 77 -0.71 -5.48 4.21
N LEU A 78 -0.93 -5.00 3.00
CA LEU A 78 -2.23 -4.97 2.35
C LEU A 78 -2.14 -5.77 1.04
N HIS A 79 -2.82 -6.90 1.01
CA HIS A 79 -2.85 -7.82 -0.13
C HIS A 79 -4.24 -7.81 -0.78
N ARG A 80 -4.29 -7.86 -2.12
CA ARG A 80 -5.54 -8.02 -2.87
C ARG A 80 -5.68 -9.44 -3.40
N ARG A 81 -6.90 -9.98 -3.29
CA ARG A 81 -7.26 -11.19 -4.03
C ARG A 81 -7.27 -10.92 -5.52
N ARG A 82 -7.00 -11.95 -6.33
CA ARG A 82 -7.16 -11.87 -7.78
C ARG A 82 -8.63 -11.85 -8.15
N VAL A 83 -8.93 -11.22 -9.28
CA VAL A 83 -10.24 -11.22 -9.96
C VAL A 83 -10.02 -11.72 -11.38
N PHE A 84 -10.99 -12.43 -11.93
CA PHE A 84 -10.90 -12.87 -13.31
C PHE A 84 -11.15 -11.69 -14.26
N ASP A 85 -10.20 -11.44 -15.15
CA ASP A 85 -10.33 -10.47 -16.24
C ASP A 85 -10.72 -11.21 -17.52
N ALA A 86 -11.95 -10.99 -17.98
CA ALA A 86 -12.48 -11.64 -19.18
C ALA A 86 -11.78 -11.19 -20.46
N THR A 87 -11.19 -9.99 -20.48
CA THR A 87 -10.46 -9.48 -21.65
C THR A 87 -9.09 -10.11 -21.77
N GLN A 88 -8.37 -10.27 -20.65
CA GLN A 88 -7.04 -10.86 -20.62
C GLN A 88 -7.07 -12.39 -20.37
N GLN A 89 -8.26 -12.94 -20.08
CA GLN A 89 -8.45 -14.39 -19.81
C GLN A 89 -7.54 -14.90 -18.69
N CYS A 90 -7.31 -14.09 -17.66
CA CYS A 90 -6.48 -14.46 -16.52
C CYS A 90 -7.01 -13.90 -15.20
N TRP A 91 -6.58 -14.50 -14.10
CA TRP A 91 -6.80 -14.00 -12.75
C TRP A 91 -5.69 -13.04 -12.36
N MET A 92 -6.05 -11.82 -11.98
CA MET A 92 -5.10 -10.73 -11.71
C MET A 92 -5.63 -9.74 -10.69
N GLY A 93 -4.77 -8.87 -10.19
CA GLY A 93 -5.21 -7.68 -9.44
C GLY A 93 -5.97 -6.73 -10.35
N TRP A 94 -7.24 -6.44 -10.05
CA TRP A 94 -8.09 -5.56 -10.84
C TRP A 94 -7.37 -4.25 -11.21
N GLU A 95 -7.33 -3.94 -12.52
CA GLU A 95 -6.69 -2.72 -13.03
C GLU A 95 -5.24 -2.52 -12.52
N ARG A 96 -4.59 -3.59 -12.12
CA ARG A 96 -3.19 -3.60 -11.68
C ARG A 96 -2.89 -2.46 -10.68
N LYS A 97 -1.82 -1.70 -10.88
CA LYS A 97 -1.41 -0.60 -9.99
C LYS A 97 -2.48 0.47 -9.85
N ARG A 98 -3.16 0.85 -10.95
CA ARG A 98 -4.21 1.88 -10.93
C ARG A 98 -5.37 1.47 -10.03
N GLY A 99 -5.89 0.27 -10.22
CA GLY A 99 -6.97 -0.28 -9.41
C GLY A 99 -6.56 -0.44 -7.95
N LYS A 100 -5.34 -0.91 -7.68
CA LYS A 100 -4.79 -1.03 -6.33
C LYS A 100 -4.83 0.29 -5.57
N LEU A 101 -4.38 1.36 -6.18
CA LEU A 101 -4.36 2.69 -5.56
C LEU A 101 -5.77 3.29 -5.42
N HIS A 102 -6.64 3.02 -6.39
CA HIS A 102 -8.04 3.44 -6.32
C HIS A 102 -8.76 2.75 -5.14
N GLU A 103 -8.65 1.42 -5.03
CA GLU A 103 -9.24 0.66 -3.93
C GLU A 103 -8.65 1.04 -2.57
N LEU A 104 -7.32 1.27 -2.48
CA LEU A 104 -6.69 1.75 -1.25
C LEU A 104 -7.32 3.08 -0.80
N ASN A 105 -7.49 4.04 -1.70
CA ASN A 105 -8.11 5.32 -1.37
C ASN A 105 -9.55 5.16 -0.87
N ARG A 106 -10.32 4.23 -1.44
CA ARG A 106 -11.68 3.91 -0.98
C ARG A 106 -11.65 3.23 0.38
N LEU A 107 -10.77 2.24 0.58
CA LEU A 107 -10.61 1.53 1.85
C LEU A 107 -10.24 2.49 2.99
N LEU A 108 -9.29 3.42 2.77
CA LEU A 108 -8.91 4.46 3.74
C LEU A 108 -10.06 5.45 4.07
N ARG A 109 -11.11 5.49 3.25
CA ARG A 109 -12.34 6.27 3.47
C ARG A 109 -13.51 5.43 3.99
N GLY A 110 -13.25 4.17 4.37
CA GLY A 110 -14.24 3.29 4.99
C GLY A 110 -15.05 2.44 4.03
N ALA A 111 -14.67 2.33 2.75
CA ALA A 111 -15.32 1.39 1.85
C ALA A 111 -15.01 -0.06 2.25
N THR A 112 -16.01 -0.91 2.18
CA THR A 112 -15.92 -2.34 2.52
C THR A 112 -15.96 -3.25 1.28
N ASP A 113 -16.41 -2.72 0.16
CA ASP A 113 -16.44 -3.38 -1.15
C ASP A 113 -15.05 -3.28 -1.83
N THR A 114 -14.11 -4.07 -1.37
CA THR A 114 -12.71 -4.05 -1.80
C THR A 114 -12.20 -5.45 -2.11
N THR A 115 -11.18 -5.55 -2.96
CA THR A 115 -10.44 -6.79 -3.16
C THR A 115 -9.28 -6.96 -2.17
N PHE A 116 -8.98 -5.94 -1.35
CA PHE A 116 -8.07 -6.11 -0.22
C PHE A 116 -8.65 -7.06 0.81
N VAL A 117 -7.83 -8.06 1.19
CA VAL A 117 -8.20 -9.09 2.15
C VAL A 117 -7.07 -9.33 3.14
N ALA A 118 -7.43 -9.57 4.40
CA ALA A 118 -6.51 -10.07 5.40
C ALA A 118 -6.29 -11.59 5.24
N LEU A 119 -5.35 -12.17 5.97
CA LEU A 119 -5.05 -13.61 5.88
C LEU A 119 -6.23 -14.51 6.29
N ASP A 120 -7.13 -14.00 7.11
CA ASP A 120 -8.36 -14.69 7.55
C ASP A 120 -9.55 -14.47 6.58
N GLY A 121 -9.31 -13.77 5.46
CA GLY A 121 -10.35 -13.44 4.47
C GLY A 121 -11.19 -12.22 4.80
N SER A 122 -11.01 -11.60 5.96
CA SER A 122 -11.72 -10.37 6.34
C SER A 122 -11.20 -9.14 5.60
N THR A 123 -11.94 -8.02 5.70
CA THR A 123 -11.42 -6.71 5.26
C THR A 123 -10.28 -6.28 6.18
N PRO A 124 -9.09 -5.90 5.66
CA PRO A 124 -7.97 -5.54 6.50
C PRO A 124 -8.22 -4.24 7.26
N ALA A 125 -7.73 -4.18 8.49
CA ALA A 125 -7.74 -2.95 9.27
C ALA A 125 -6.74 -1.94 8.68
N VAL A 126 -7.19 -0.69 8.52
CA VAL A 126 -6.37 0.42 8.03
C VAL A 126 -6.46 1.62 9.00
N PRO A 127 -5.44 2.49 9.03
CA PRO A 127 -5.46 3.67 9.89
C PRO A 127 -6.62 4.60 9.55
N SER A 128 -7.26 5.15 10.56
CA SER A 128 -8.28 6.20 10.39
C SER A 128 -7.63 7.58 10.25
N GLY A 129 -8.34 8.53 9.63
CA GLY A 129 -7.92 9.92 9.55
C GLY A 129 -6.69 10.19 8.67
N VAL A 130 -6.35 9.29 7.76
CA VAL A 130 -5.24 9.47 6.81
C VAL A 130 -5.52 10.67 5.91
N ARG A 131 -4.61 11.67 5.95
CA ARG A 131 -4.72 12.91 5.17
C ARG A 131 -3.95 12.85 3.86
N TYR A 132 -2.80 12.20 3.86
CA TYR A 132 -1.89 12.14 2.72
C TYR A 132 -1.47 10.70 2.47
N VAL A 133 -1.42 10.32 1.20
CA VAL A 133 -0.89 9.04 0.76
C VAL A 133 0.27 9.32 -0.18
N LEU A 134 1.46 8.85 0.18
CA LEU A 134 2.63 8.90 -0.66
C LEU A 134 2.85 7.51 -1.27
N THR A 135 2.71 7.41 -2.58
CA THR A 135 2.88 6.15 -3.30
C THR A 135 4.26 6.10 -3.94
N LEU A 136 5.00 5.04 -3.65
CA LEU A 136 6.30 4.75 -4.23
C LEU A 136 6.24 3.49 -5.07
N ASP A 137 6.97 3.44 -6.16
CA ASP A 137 7.23 2.21 -6.90
C ASP A 137 8.22 1.32 -6.14
N ALA A 138 8.23 0.03 -6.43
CA ALA A 138 9.03 -0.95 -5.71
C ALA A 138 10.55 -0.65 -5.76
N ASP A 139 11.01 0.03 -6.80
CA ASP A 139 12.40 0.43 -7.03
C ASP A 139 12.72 1.85 -6.57
N THR A 140 11.71 2.63 -6.16
CA THR A 140 11.89 4.02 -5.76
C THR A 140 12.55 4.11 -4.38
N ARG A 141 13.56 4.98 -4.27
CA ARG A 141 14.22 5.33 -3.01
C ARG A 141 14.03 6.80 -2.71
N LEU A 142 13.56 7.10 -1.51
CA LEU A 142 13.43 8.49 -1.06
C LEU A 142 14.70 8.95 -0.34
N PRO A 143 15.19 10.15 -0.61
CA PRO A 143 16.19 10.81 0.23
C PRO A 143 15.67 11.00 1.66
N ARG A 144 16.58 11.18 2.59
CA ARG A 144 16.25 11.44 4.00
C ARG A 144 15.28 12.62 4.13
N ASP A 145 14.27 12.45 4.97
CA ASP A 145 13.21 13.43 5.26
C ASP A 145 12.36 13.86 4.05
N ALA A 146 12.53 13.23 2.87
CA ALA A 146 11.79 13.62 1.67
C ALA A 146 10.29 13.42 1.82
N ALA A 147 9.84 12.37 2.49
CA ALA A 147 8.42 12.11 2.75
C ALA A 147 7.79 13.28 3.52
N LEU A 148 8.39 13.71 4.61
CA LEU A 148 7.90 14.83 5.42
C LEU A 148 7.93 16.16 4.66
N ARG A 149 8.95 16.39 3.84
CA ARG A 149 9.03 17.59 3.00
C ARG A 149 7.93 17.63 1.95
N LEU A 150 7.60 16.49 1.33
CA LEU A 150 6.49 16.39 0.37
C LEU A 150 5.14 16.63 1.05
N VAL A 151 4.91 16.00 2.21
CA VAL A 151 3.71 16.27 3.01
C VAL A 151 3.63 17.73 3.43
N GLY A 152 4.74 18.33 3.89
CA GLY A 152 4.80 19.74 4.26
C GLY A 152 4.46 20.69 3.10
N LYS A 153 4.93 20.38 1.88
CA LYS A 153 4.55 21.13 0.68
C LYS A 153 3.06 21.01 0.36
N MET A 154 2.52 19.79 0.41
CA MET A 154 1.10 19.55 0.16
C MET A 154 0.18 20.17 1.22
N ALA A 155 0.65 20.20 2.47
CA ALA A 155 -0.09 20.80 3.60
C ALA A 155 -0.01 22.32 3.62
N HIS A 156 0.90 22.94 2.86
CA HIS A 156 1.10 24.39 2.89
C HIS A 156 -0.14 25.13 2.39
N SER A 157 -0.52 26.20 3.06
CA SER A 157 -1.76 26.95 2.78
C SER A 157 -1.85 27.49 1.36
N LEU A 158 -0.69 27.80 0.74
CA LEU A 158 -0.63 28.28 -0.66
C LEU A 158 -0.76 27.15 -1.70
N ASN A 159 -0.60 25.89 -1.31
CA ASN A 159 -0.71 24.73 -2.20
C ASN A 159 -2.07 24.02 -2.10
N ARG A 160 -3.10 24.72 -1.65
CA ARG A 160 -4.44 24.14 -1.63
C ARG A 160 -4.95 24.00 -3.07
N PRO A 161 -5.41 22.82 -3.47
CA PRO A 161 -6.02 22.64 -4.78
C PRO A 161 -7.25 23.55 -4.89
N ARG A 162 -7.37 24.27 -5.99
CA ARG A 162 -8.56 25.05 -6.32
C ARG A 162 -9.39 24.21 -7.26
N PHE A 163 -10.59 23.89 -6.85
CA PHE A 163 -11.55 23.16 -7.67
C PHE A 163 -12.43 24.18 -8.42
N ASP A 164 -12.40 24.15 -9.73
CA ASP A 164 -13.33 24.85 -10.58
C ASP A 164 -14.39 23.85 -11.06
N PRO A 165 -15.67 23.99 -10.63
CA PRO A 165 -16.74 23.08 -11.01
C PRO A 165 -17.07 23.11 -12.53
N ALA A 166 -16.63 24.14 -13.25
CA ALA A 166 -16.80 24.24 -14.68
C ALA A 166 -15.74 23.48 -15.49
N LEU A 167 -14.67 23.00 -14.82
CA LEU A 167 -13.58 22.25 -15.45
C LEU A 167 -13.58 20.80 -14.95
N PRO A 168 -13.40 19.80 -15.86
CA PRO A 168 -13.39 18.38 -15.47
C PRO A 168 -12.15 17.98 -14.65
N VAL A 169 -11.15 18.86 -14.52
CA VAL A 169 -9.89 18.63 -13.80
C VAL A 169 -9.56 19.87 -12.97
N SER A 170 -9.22 19.69 -11.70
CA SER A 170 -8.70 20.77 -10.85
C SER A 170 -7.19 20.91 -11.04
N TYR A 171 -6.73 22.13 -11.20
CA TYR A 171 -5.31 22.48 -11.21
C TYR A 171 -4.97 23.32 -9.97
N THR A 172 -3.75 23.15 -9.50
CA THR A 172 -3.16 24.02 -8.48
C THR A 172 -2.34 25.12 -9.11
#